data_1517c117ebd8b5d0177dbcca6ae364cc
#
_entry.id   1517c117ebd8b5d0177dbcca6ae364cc
#
_cell.length_a   1.000
_cell.length_b   1.000
_cell.length_c   1.000
_cell.angle_alpha   90.00
_cell.angle_beta   90.00
_cell.angle_gamma   90.00
#
_symmetry.space_group_name_H-M   'P 1'
#
loop_
_entity.id
_entity.type
_entity.pdbx_description
1 polymer ?
#
loop_
_entity_poly.entity_id
_entity_poly.type
_entity_poly.pdbx_seq_one_letter_code
_entity_poly.pdbx_strand_id
1 'polypeptide(L)'
;MADTAVRWEELLSIPVNLTGLASGKFPQLTEPDASYHGVRVCSMLPGRAAYIVRIRAVLLRDTGAAISPFNAFILLQGLETLSLRVERHVANALKVIDFLVNHPKVAAVNHPSLPGHPDHAIYQRYFPGGAGSIFTFEVKGGTEEAQKFIDSLQIFSLLANVADVKSLVIHPATTTHSQLNAQELEEQGIKPGTVRLSIGTEHIEDIIDDLRQALEKI
;
A
#
# COMPACT_ATOMS: atom_id res chain seq x y z
N MET A 1 -24.01 14.46 -3.30
CA MET A 1 -23.01 13.51 -3.82
C MET A 1 -22.27 14.22 -4.93
N ALA A 2 -21.06 14.72 -4.66
CA ALA A 2 -20.26 15.38 -5.67
C ALA A 2 -19.77 14.32 -6.66
N ASP A 3 -19.99 14.59 -7.92
CA ASP A 3 -19.59 13.76 -9.06
C ASP A 3 -18.06 13.71 -9.11
N THR A 4 -17.46 12.65 -8.57
CA THR A 4 -16.02 12.39 -8.60
C THR A 4 -15.59 11.58 -9.82
N ALA A 5 -16.43 11.53 -10.85
CA ALA A 5 -16.06 10.97 -12.13
C ALA A 5 -14.96 11.86 -12.74
N VAL A 6 -13.71 11.45 -12.55
CA VAL A 6 -12.57 12.06 -13.27
C VAL A 6 -12.86 11.95 -14.76
N ARG A 7 -13.12 13.07 -15.41
CA ARG A 7 -13.39 13.09 -16.85
C ARG A 7 -12.16 12.63 -17.59
N TRP A 8 -12.34 11.68 -18.49
CA TRP A 8 -11.26 11.19 -19.35
C TRP A 8 -10.55 12.33 -20.10
N GLU A 9 -11.27 13.41 -20.41
CA GLU A 9 -10.76 14.62 -21.03
C GLU A 9 -9.75 15.36 -20.14
N GLU A 10 -9.96 15.39 -18.83
CA GLU A 10 -9.02 15.98 -17.87
C GLU A 10 -7.74 15.15 -17.73
N LEU A 11 -7.86 13.81 -17.73
CA LEU A 11 -6.70 12.91 -17.74
C LEU A 11 -5.87 13.03 -19.05
N LEU A 12 -6.54 13.26 -20.17
CA LEU A 12 -5.89 13.43 -21.47
C LEU A 12 -5.23 14.82 -21.60
N SER A 13 -5.72 15.83 -20.87
CA SER A 13 -5.19 17.20 -20.90
C SER A 13 -3.94 17.42 -20.06
N ILE A 14 -3.57 16.47 -19.17
CA ILE A 14 -2.35 16.60 -18.36
C ILE A 14 -1.14 16.51 -19.29
N PRO A 15 -0.30 17.56 -19.39
CA PRO A 15 0.88 17.54 -20.23
C PRO A 15 1.80 16.40 -19.78
N VAL A 16 1.93 15.37 -20.61
CA VAL A 16 2.94 14.33 -20.40
C VAL A 16 4.22 14.84 -21.03
N ASN A 17 5.29 14.90 -20.27
CA ASN A 17 6.60 15.13 -20.81
C ASN A 17 7.00 13.93 -21.70
N LEU A 18 6.75 14.07 -22.99
CA LEU A 18 7.03 13.05 -24.00
C LEU A 18 8.54 12.87 -24.26
N THR A 19 9.40 13.72 -23.70
CA THR A 19 10.86 13.61 -23.87
C THR A 19 11.38 12.28 -23.32
N GLY A 20 10.75 11.72 -22.29
CA GLY A 20 11.05 10.39 -21.77
C GLY A 20 10.66 9.24 -22.71
N LEU A 21 9.61 9.42 -23.52
CA LEU A 21 9.19 8.45 -24.55
C LEU A 21 10.09 8.52 -25.79
N ALA A 22 10.56 9.71 -26.16
CA ALA A 22 11.47 9.92 -27.28
C ALA A 22 12.89 9.36 -27.02
N SER A 23 13.23 9.00 -25.80
CA SER A 23 14.59 8.56 -25.41
C SER A 23 14.88 7.07 -25.65
N GLY A 24 14.03 6.33 -26.36
CA GLY A 24 14.20 4.90 -26.61
C GLY A 24 13.94 3.99 -25.40
N LYS A 25 13.53 4.56 -24.25
CA LYS A 25 13.21 3.75 -23.04
C LYS A 25 12.00 2.84 -23.19
N PHE A 26 11.11 3.16 -24.13
CA PHE A 26 9.88 2.40 -24.36
C PHE A 26 9.70 2.09 -25.86
N PRO A 27 10.58 1.24 -26.44
CA PRO A 27 10.53 0.93 -27.87
C PRO A 27 9.18 0.38 -28.31
N GLN A 28 8.46 -0.32 -27.43
CA GLN A 28 7.11 -0.85 -27.71
C GLN A 28 6.08 0.24 -28.01
N LEU A 29 6.35 1.49 -27.63
CA LEU A 29 5.48 2.64 -27.90
C LEU A 29 6.02 3.52 -29.02
N THR A 30 7.35 3.66 -29.12
CA THR A 30 8.04 4.63 -29.96
C THR A 30 8.52 4.08 -31.29
N GLU A 31 8.80 2.76 -31.36
CA GLU A 31 9.26 2.12 -32.59
C GLU A 31 8.09 1.56 -33.40
N PRO A 32 8.29 1.40 -34.74
CA PRO A 32 7.30 0.73 -35.59
C PRO A 32 7.08 -0.71 -35.15
N ASP A 33 5.82 -1.10 -34.96
CA ASP A 33 5.46 -2.49 -34.63
C ASP A 33 5.20 -3.27 -35.90
N ALA A 34 6.08 -4.23 -36.23
CA ALA A 34 5.98 -5.03 -37.43
C ALA A 34 4.69 -5.88 -37.45
N SER A 35 4.21 -6.36 -36.30
CA SER A 35 2.96 -7.12 -36.20
C SER A 35 1.71 -6.27 -36.44
N TYR A 36 1.86 -4.95 -36.39
CA TYR A 36 0.82 -3.93 -36.62
C TYR A 36 1.16 -3.04 -37.82
N HIS A 37 1.62 -3.63 -38.91
CA HIS A 37 1.88 -2.93 -40.19
C HIS A 37 2.84 -1.73 -40.07
N GLY A 38 3.79 -1.78 -39.13
CA GLY A 38 4.75 -0.70 -38.89
C GLY A 38 4.16 0.52 -38.17
N VAL A 39 3.01 0.41 -37.55
CA VAL A 39 2.41 1.52 -36.80
C VAL A 39 3.21 1.83 -35.53
N ARG A 40 3.48 3.11 -35.32
CA ARG A 40 3.98 3.62 -34.03
C ARG A 40 2.82 3.99 -33.14
N VAL A 41 2.69 3.34 -32.00
CA VAL A 41 1.54 3.55 -31.11
C VAL A 41 1.47 5.00 -30.61
N CYS A 42 2.62 5.61 -30.30
CA CYS A 42 2.68 7.02 -29.86
C CYS A 42 2.25 8.03 -30.92
N SER A 43 2.24 7.68 -32.22
CA SER A 43 1.76 8.56 -33.28
C SER A 43 0.25 8.50 -33.47
N MET A 44 -0.42 7.46 -32.98
CA MET A 44 -1.88 7.34 -33.05
C MET A 44 -2.60 8.23 -32.05
N LEU A 45 -2.07 8.30 -30.82
CA LEU A 45 -2.59 9.13 -29.74
C LEU A 45 -1.43 9.66 -28.91
N PRO A 46 -1.28 10.98 -28.77
CA PRO A 46 -0.21 11.56 -27.98
C PRO A 46 -0.40 11.31 -26.47
N GLY A 47 0.69 11.20 -25.75
CA GLY A 47 0.71 11.16 -24.31
C GLY A 47 0.34 9.82 -23.68
N ARG A 48 -0.36 9.87 -22.56
CA ARG A 48 -0.73 8.69 -21.74
C ARG A 48 -1.62 7.69 -22.50
N ALA A 49 -2.37 8.17 -23.48
CA ALA A 49 -3.24 7.34 -24.29
C ALA A 49 -2.48 6.30 -25.13
N ALA A 50 -1.23 6.56 -25.52
CA ALA A 50 -0.41 5.62 -26.26
C ALA A 50 -0.20 4.30 -25.50
N TYR A 51 0.02 4.37 -24.18
CA TYR A 51 0.16 3.18 -23.33
C TYR A 51 -1.15 2.37 -23.27
N ILE A 52 -2.27 3.04 -23.07
CA ILE A 52 -3.60 2.40 -23.01
C ILE A 52 -3.93 1.75 -24.37
N VAL A 53 -3.65 2.45 -25.48
CA VAL A 53 -3.85 1.91 -26.83
C VAL A 53 -3.00 0.67 -27.06
N ARG A 54 -1.71 0.68 -26.66
CA ARG A 54 -0.84 -0.50 -26.78
C ARG A 54 -1.42 -1.70 -26.01
N ILE A 55 -1.85 -1.49 -24.78
CA ILE A 55 -2.47 -2.55 -23.98
C ILE A 55 -3.72 -3.10 -24.65
N ARG A 56 -4.64 -2.23 -25.10
CA ARG A 56 -5.94 -2.67 -25.64
C ARG A 56 -5.84 -3.22 -27.05
N ALA A 57 -5.13 -2.53 -27.93
CA ALA A 57 -5.10 -2.88 -29.36
C ALA A 57 -4.11 -4.00 -29.69
N VAL A 58 -3.07 -4.20 -28.88
CA VAL A 58 -2.06 -5.24 -29.08
C VAL A 58 -2.17 -6.31 -28.01
N LEU A 59 -1.80 -6.00 -26.76
CA LEU A 59 -1.66 -7.03 -25.74
C LEU A 59 -3.00 -7.72 -25.42
N LEU A 60 -4.04 -6.97 -25.12
CA LEU A 60 -5.36 -7.55 -24.80
C LEU A 60 -5.96 -8.29 -26.00
N ARG A 61 -5.86 -7.71 -27.21
CA ARG A 61 -6.36 -8.32 -28.43
C ARG A 61 -5.67 -9.64 -28.75
N ASP A 62 -4.33 -9.67 -28.67
CA ASP A 62 -3.54 -10.81 -29.12
C ASP A 62 -3.48 -11.93 -28.09
N THR A 63 -3.48 -11.59 -26.79
CA THR A 63 -3.45 -12.57 -25.68
C THR A 63 -4.82 -12.98 -25.18
N GLY A 64 -5.86 -12.18 -25.46
CA GLY A 64 -7.22 -12.44 -24.98
C GLY A 64 -7.37 -12.40 -23.46
N ALA A 65 -6.46 -11.71 -22.73
CA ALA A 65 -6.40 -11.66 -21.28
C ALA A 65 -7.57 -10.82 -20.69
N ALA A 66 -8.79 -11.32 -20.80
CA ALA A 66 -9.98 -10.70 -20.23
C ALA A 66 -10.33 -11.32 -18.87
N ILE A 67 -10.78 -10.49 -17.93
CA ILE A 67 -11.29 -10.98 -16.66
C ILE A 67 -12.56 -11.82 -16.88
N SER A 68 -12.71 -12.92 -16.15
CA SER A 68 -13.95 -13.70 -16.21
C SER A 68 -15.11 -12.88 -15.60
N PRO A 69 -16.35 -13.06 -16.08
CA PRO A 69 -17.53 -12.37 -15.52
C PRO A 69 -17.72 -12.63 -14.04
N PHE A 70 -17.43 -13.83 -13.55
CA PHE A 70 -17.51 -14.16 -12.13
C PHE A 70 -16.49 -13.40 -11.29
N ASN A 71 -15.23 -13.31 -11.75
CA ASN A 71 -14.21 -12.54 -11.06
C ASN A 71 -14.54 -11.03 -11.07
N ALA A 72 -15.07 -10.52 -12.18
CA ALA A 72 -15.54 -9.15 -12.26
C ALA A 72 -16.67 -8.86 -11.26
N PHE A 73 -17.63 -9.77 -11.12
CA PHE A 73 -18.69 -9.68 -10.13
C PHE A 73 -18.15 -9.62 -8.70
N ILE A 74 -17.21 -10.52 -8.33
CA ILE A 74 -16.60 -10.53 -6.99
C ILE A 74 -15.87 -9.22 -6.71
N LEU A 75 -15.11 -8.69 -7.67
CA LEU A 75 -14.42 -7.41 -7.50
C LEU A 75 -15.40 -6.25 -7.33
N LEU A 76 -16.49 -6.22 -8.10
CA LEU A 76 -17.54 -5.21 -7.94
C LEU A 76 -18.19 -5.28 -6.56
N GLN A 77 -18.51 -6.49 -6.08
CA GLN A 77 -19.04 -6.66 -4.72
C GLN A 77 -18.05 -6.13 -3.65
N GLY A 78 -16.76 -6.37 -3.84
CA GLY A 78 -15.73 -5.82 -2.96
C GLY A 78 -15.66 -4.29 -2.97
N LEU A 79 -15.94 -3.66 -4.10
CA LEU A 79 -15.96 -2.19 -4.23
C LEU A 79 -17.16 -1.55 -3.53
N GLU A 80 -18.32 -2.20 -3.51
CA GLU A 80 -19.54 -1.66 -2.89
C GLU A 80 -19.38 -1.33 -1.40
N THR A 81 -18.52 -2.08 -0.69
CA THR A 81 -18.28 -1.88 0.75
C THR A 81 -16.90 -1.30 1.04
N LEU A 82 -16.14 -0.87 0.02
CA LEU A 82 -14.76 -0.42 0.19
C LEU A 82 -14.65 0.78 1.15
N SER A 83 -15.50 1.79 0.98
CA SER A 83 -15.49 2.99 1.83
C SER A 83 -15.72 2.65 3.30
N LEU A 84 -16.70 1.79 3.59
CA LEU A 84 -17.02 1.36 4.95
C LEU A 84 -15.84 0.63 5.62
N ARG A 85 -15.15 -0.23 4.85
CA ARG A 85 -13.99 -0.95 5.35
C ARG A 85 -12.81 -0.01 5.60
N VAL A 86 -12.52 0.89 4.64
CA VAL A 86 -11.42 1.86 4.79
C VAL A 86 -11.65 2.80 5.96
N GLU A 87 -12.86 3.31 6.14
CA GLU A 87 -13.21 4.15 7.31
C GLU A 87 -12.97 3.40 8.63
N ARG A 88 -13.38 2.13 8.72
CA ARG A 88 -13.15 1.30 9.90
C ARG A 88 -11.66 1.03 10.12
N HIS A 89 -10.92 0.68 9.08
CA HIS A 89 -9.46 0.49 9.14
C HIS A 89 -8.75 1.72 9.69
N VAL A 90 -9.05 2.90 9.15
CA VAL A 90 -8.44 4.16 9.57
C VAL A 90 -8.79 4.48 11.02
N ALA A 91 -10.07 4.34 11.40
CA ALA A 91 -10.51 4.62 12.76
C ALA A 91 -9.82 3.69 13.78
N ASN A 92 -9.68 2.41 13.47
CA ASN A 92 -8.96 1.46 14.31
C ASN A 92 -7.47 1.78 14.38
N ALA A 93 -6.83 2.04 13.22
CA ALA A 93 -5.40 2.33 13.15
C ALA A 93 -5.01 3.55 14.01
N LEU A 94 -5.78 4.64 13.95
CA LEU A 94 -5.50 5.83 14.73
C LEU A 94 -5.57 5.57 16.24
N LYS A 95 -6.51 4.73 16.70
CA LYS A 95 -6.60 4.32 18.11
C LYS A 95 -5.45 3.41 18.53
N VAL A 96 -5.02 2.50 17.66
CA VAL A 96 -3.85 1.65 17.90
C VAL A 96 -2.57 2.51 17.97
N ILE A 97 -2.41 3.49 17.08
CA ILE A 97 -1.29 4.42 17.11
C ILE A 97 -1.23 5.17 18.44
N ASP A 98 -2.37 5.72 18.89
CA ASP A 98 -2.46 6.41 20.19
C ASP A 98 -2.08 5.49 21.35
N PHE A 99 -2.57 4.26 21.36
CA PHE A 99 -2.18 3.26 22.36
C PHE A 99 -0.67 2.97 22.34
N LEU A 100 -0.08 2.73 21.17
CA LEU A 100 1.32 2.37 21.03
C LEU A 100 2.27 3.53 21.39
N VAL A 101 1.95 4.76 21.02
CA VAL A 101 2.77 5.96 21.36
C VAL A 101 2.92 6.11 22.85
N ASN A 102 1.89 5.77 23.63
CA ASN A 102 1.89 5.90 25.08
C ASN A 102 2.39 4.65 25.83
N HIS A 103 2.77 3.58 25.11
CA HIS A 103 3.15 2.32 25.74
C HIS A 103 4.65 2.27 26.11
N PRO A 104 5.03 1.89 27.36
CA PRO A 104 6.42 1.94 27.84
C PRO A 104 7.39 1.00 27.10
N LYS A 105 6.90 -0.08 26.48
CA LYS A 105 7.71 -1.06 25.72
C LYS A 105 7.91 -0.65 24.25
N VAL A 106 7.26 0.42 23.79
CA VAL A 106 7.40 0.95 22.43
C VAL A 106 8.47 2.04 22.42
N ALA A 107 9.39 1.98 21.49
CA ALA A 107 10.44 2.96 21.30
C ALA A 107 10.02 4.10 20.37
N ALA A 108 9.31 3.77 19.29
CA ALA A 108 8.83 4.74 18.30
C ALA A 108 7.62 4.18 17.54
N VAL A 109 6.79 5.06 17.00
CA VAL A 109 5.71 4.76 16.06
C VAL A 109 5.92 5.62 14.82
N ASN A 110 5.91 5.01 13.65
CA ASN A 110 6.11 5.69 12.37
C ASN A 110 4.78 5.80 11.62
N HIS A 111 4.08 6.92 11.81
CA HIS A 111 2.85 7.23 11.07
C HIS A 111 2.69 8.75 10.90
N PRO A 112 2.28 9.23 9.71
CA PRO A 112 2.21 10.67 9.42
C PRO A 112 1.11 11.44 10.18
N SER A 113 0.21 10.77 10.89
CA SER A 113 -0.73 11.44 11.79
C SER A 113 -0.05 12.06 13.01
N LEU A 114 1.14 11.61 13.36
CA LEU A 114 1.88 12.13 14.52
C LEU A 114 2.48 13.49 14.20
N PRO A 115 2.32 14.50 15.08
CA PRO A 115 2.79 15.88 14.83
C PRO A 115 4.31 16.00 14.57
N GLY A 116 5.10 15.07 15.12
CA GLY A 116 6.56 15.04 14.92
C GLY A 116 7.02 14.33 13.63
N HIS A 117 6.11 13.76 12.86
CA HIS A 117 6.47 13.06 11.62
C HIS A 117 6.82 14.08 10.51
N PRO A 118 7.88 13.88 9.71
CA PRO A 118 8.30 14.82 8.67
C PRO A 118 7.20 15.10 7.63
N ASP A 119 6.36 14.13 7.33
CA ASP A 119 5.27 14.26 6.36
C ASP A 119 3.92 14.68 6.99
N HIS A 120 3.90 15.12 8.25
CA HIS A 120 2.65 15.45 8.94
C HIS A 120 1.84 16.55 8.21
N ALA A 121 2.50 17.59 7.71
CA ALA A 121 1.83 18.66 6.96
C ALA A 121 1.24 18.16 5.63
N ILE A 122 1.93 17.24 4.96
CA ILE A 122 1.45 16.60 3.73
C ILE A 122 0.25 15.69 4.05
N TYR A 123 0.33 14.92 5.12
CA TYR A 123 -0.76 14.09 5.61
C TYR A 123 -2.02 14.92 5.86
N GLN A 124 -1.93 16.02 6.61
CA GLN A 124 -3.07 16.90 6.89
C GLN A 124 -3.70 17.46 5.62
N ARG A 125 -2.89 17.78 4.61
CA ARG A 125 -3.35 18.37 3.36
C ARG A 125 -4.06 17.38 2.44
N TYR A 126 -3.52 16.16 2.31
CA TYR A 126 -3.98 15.20 1.31
C TYR A 126 -4.84 14.07 1.87
N PHE A 127 -4.78 13.83 3.18
CA PHE A 127 -5.50 12.74 3.85
C PHE A 127 -6.31 13.23 5.04
N PRO A 128 -7.24 14.18 4.85
CA PRO A 128 -8.03 14.74 5.97
C PRO A 128 -8.91 13.68 6.66
N GLY A 129 -9.24 12.58 5.98
CA GLY A 129 -9.97 11.44 6.52
C GLY A 129 -9.08 10.32 7.08
N GLY A 130 -7.75 10.48 7.04
CA GLY A 130 -6.78 9.48 7.48
C GLY A 130 -6.06 8.76 6.32
N ALA A 131 -4.88 8.20 6.58
CA ALA A 131 -3.95 7.66 5.57
C ALA A 131 -3.84 6.12 5.63
N GLY A 132 -4.96 5.42 5.65
CA GLY A 132 -4.97 3.96 5.66
C GLY A 132 -4.68 3.36 7.04
N SER A 133 -4.26 2.08 7.05
CA SER A 133 -4.16 1.30 8.29
C SER A 133 -2.85 0.53 8.44
N ILE A 134 -1.88 0.82 7.56
CA ILE A 134 -0.57 0.18 7.58
C ILE A 134 0.45 1.17 8.12
N PHE A 135 1.20 0.75 9.12
CA PHE A 135 2.29 1.53 9.70
C PHE A 135 3.30 0.63 10.38
N THR A 136 4.42 1.20 10.81
CA THR A 136 5.44 0.50 11.58
C THR A 136 5.60 1.12 12.94
N PHE A 137 6.01 0.28 13.89
CA PHE A 137 6.48 0.74 15.19
C PHE A 137 7.70 -0.06 15.60
N GLU A 138 8.43 0.39 16.60
CA GLU A 138 9.63 -0.21 17.10
C GLU A 138 9.43 -0.65 18.55
N VAL A 139 9.59 -1.94 18.83
CA VAL A 139 9.64 -2.43 20.21
C VAL A 139 11.01 -2.18 20.81
N LYS A 140 11.07 -1.94 22.10
CA LYS A 140 12.33 -1.86 22.85
C LYS A 140 12.91 -3.27 22.99
N GLY A 141 14.23 -3.40 22.79
CA GLY A 141 14.96 -4.65 22.95
C GLY A 141 15.59 -5.14 21.65
N GLY A 142 14.86 -5.26 20.56
CA GLY A 142 15.40 -5.67 19.26
C GLY A 142 14.64 -6.81 18.60
N THR A 143 15.34 -7.66 17.84
CA THR A 143 14.73 -8.73 17.04
C THR A 143 14.05 -9.81 17.90
N GLU A 144 14.67 -10.19 19.01
CA GLU A 144 14.15 -11.25 19.89
C GLU A 144 12.83 -10.83 20.53
N GLU A 145 12.77 -9.60 21.05
CA GLU A 145 11.55 -9.03 21.64
C GLU A 145 10.46 -8.83 20.59
N ALA A 146 10.82 -8.38 19.38
CA ALA A 146 9.88 -8.25 18.27
C ALA A 146 9.26 -9.60 17.87
N GLN A 147 10.06 -10.66 17.78
CA GLN A 147 9.57 -12.01 17.50
C GLN A 147 8.69 -12.54 18.63
N LYS A 148 9.13 -12.39 19.89
CA LYS A 148 8.36 -12.81 21.05
C LYS A 148 7.03 -12.07 21.17
N PHE A 149 7.00 -10.78 20.84
CA PHE A 149 5.77 -10.00 20.72
C PHE A 149 4.84 -10.61 19.68
N ILE A 150 5.33 -10.83 18.45
CA ILE A 150 4.54 -11.38 17.34
C ILE A 150 3.98 -12.76 17.67
N ASP A 151 4.80 -13.65 18.22
CA ASP A 151 4.41 -15.00 18.60
C ASP A 151 3.38 -15.04 19.73
N SER A 152 3.25 -13.94 20.48
CA SER A 152 2.30 -13.79 21.58
C SER A 152 0.93 -13.28 21.14
N LEU A 153 0.80 -12.75 19.92
CA LEU A 153 -0.47 -12.26 19.38
C LEU A 153 -1.45 -13.39 19.09
N GLN A 154 -2.73 -13.16 19.30
CA GLN A 154 -3.80 -14.15 19.15
C GLN A 154 -4.77 -13.79 18.01
N ILE A 155 -5.00 -12.51 17.75
CA ILE A 155 -5.89 -12.01 16.70
C ILE A 155 -5.10 -11.76 15.41
N PHE A 156 -3.90 -11.21 15.51
CA PHE A 156 -3.09 -10.88 14.36
C PHE A 156 -2.55 -12.14 13.65
N SER A 157 -2.69 -12.18 12.34
CA SER A 157 -2.07 -13.22 11.53
C SER A 157 -0.70 -12.77 11.02
N LEU A 158 0.30 -13.66 11.07
CA LEU A 158 1.62 -13.44 10.49
C LEU A 158 1.54 -13.56 8.97
N LEU A 159 1.27 -12.46 8.30
CA LEU A 159 1.08 -12.38 6.86
C LEU A 159 1.38 -10.97 6.34
N ALA A 160 2.08 -10.89 5.22
CA ALA A 160 2.30 -9.64 4.49
C ALA A 160 1.17 -9.41 3.48
N ASN A 161 0.27 -8.46 3.78
CA ASN A 161 -0.78 -8.01 2.88
C ASN A 161 -1.09 -6.53 3.13
N VAL A 162 -1.94 -5.95 2.30
CA VAL A 162 -2.38 -4.55 2.38
C VAL A 162 -3.90 -4.52 2.50
N ALA A 163 -4.40 -3.86 3.54
CA ALA A 163 -5.83 -3.62 3.77
C ALA A 163 -6.70 -4.90 3.78
N ASP A 164 -6.17 -5.98 4.33
CA ASP A 164 -6.97 -7.16 4.65
C ASP A 164 -8.00 -6.80 5.73
N VAL A 165 -9.17 -7.43 5.72
CA VAL A 165 -10.20 -7.23 6.75
C VAL A 165 -9.72 -7.70 8.13
N LYS A 166 -8.75 -8.61 8.17
CA LYS A 166 -8.10 -9.09 9.39
C LYS A 166 -6.87 -8.24 9.71
N SER A 167 -6.59 -8.12 10.99
CA SER A 167 -5.35 -7.53 11.48
C SER A 167 -4.16 -8.45 11.19
N LEU A 168 -3.11 -7.88 10.61
CA LEU A 168 -1.91 -8.59 10.19
C LEU A 168 -0.67 -7.98 10.79
N VAL A 169 0.35 -8.81 11.00
CA VAL A 169 1.65 -8.41 11.54
C VAL A 169 2.78 -9.08 10.78
N ILE A 170 3.89 -8.39 10.61
CA ILE A 170 5.16 -8.97 10.20
C ILE A 170 6.33 -8.32 10.94
N HIS A 171 7.44 -9.07 11.03
CA HIS A 171 8.77 -8.54 11.33
C HIS A 171 9.53 -8.40 10.00
N PRO A 172 9.64 -7.18 9.41
CA PRO A 172 10.16 -7.02 8.06
C PRO A 172 11.55 -7.63 7.86
N ALA A 173 12.46 -7.43 8.82
CA ALA A 173 13.84 -7.91 8.72
C ALA A 173 13.96 -9.44 8.59
N THR A 174 13.05 -10.23 9.16
CA THR A 174 13.09 -11.70 9.10
C THR A 174 12.07 -12.30 8.13
N THR A 175 11.27 -11.47 7.46
CA THR A 175 10.24 -11.92 6.51
C THR A 175 10.43 -11.31 5.13
N THR A 176 9.78 -10.18 4.86
CA THR A 176 9.76 -9.56 3.53
C THR A 176 11.10 -8.98 3.08
N HIS A 177 12.02 -8.71 4.00
CA HIS A 177 13.35 -8.15 3.74
C HIS A 177 14.48 -9.05 4.23
N SER A 178 14.22 -10.35 4.40
CA SER A 178 15.18 -11.32 4.95
C SER A 178 16.41 -11.55 4.06
N GLN A 179 16.37 -11.14 2.80
CA GLN A 179 17.52 -11.20 1.88
C GLN A 179 18.50 -10.02 2.06
N LEU A 180 18.12 -8.96 2.80
CA LEU A 180 18.95 -7.78 3.01
C LEU A 180 19.91 -8.01 4.19
N ASN A 181 21.12 -7.44 4.09
CA ASN A 181 22.05 -7.38 5.20
C ASN A 181 21.70 -6.24 6.18
N ALA A 182 22.39 -6.17 7.32
CA ALA A 182 22.09 -5.19 8.37
C ALA A 182 22.24 -3.73 7.90
N GLN A 183 23.21 -3.43 7.06
CA GLN A 183 23.41 -2.10 6.51
C GLN A 183 22.28 -1.71 5.55
N GLU A 184 21.89 -2.60 4.66
CA GLU A 184 20.78 -2.40 3.71
C GLU A 184 19.43 -2.21 4.41
N LEU A 185 19.21 -2.94 5.52
CA LEU A 185 18.02 -2.76 6.36
C LEU A 185 18.01 -1.37 7.01
N GLU A 186 19.14 -0.92 7.55
CA GLU A 186 19.28 0.39 8.17
C GLU A 186 19.06 1.53 7.16
N GLU A 187 19.62 1.42 5.94
CA GLU A 187 19.41 2.37 4.83
C GLU A 187 17.93 2.49 4.44
N GLN A 188 17.13 1.43 4.62
CA GLN A 188 15.69 1.42 4.42
C GLN A 188 14.88 1.81 5.67
N GLY A 189 15.54 2.17 6.77
CA GLY A 189 14.91 2.54 8.03
C GLY A 189 14.31 1.36 8.80
N ILE A 190 14.70 0.13 8.48
CA ILE A 190 14.25 -1.09 9.16
C ILE A 190 15.25 -1.45 10.25
N LYS A 191 14.85 -1.24 11.49
CA LYS A 191 15.64 -1.55 12.67
C LYS A 191 15.33 -2.96 13.20
N PRO A 192 16.20 -3.54 14.07
CA PRO A 192 15.97 -4.88 14.63
C PRO A 192 14.64 -5.06 15.36
N GLY A 193 14.12 -4.02 16.00
CA GLY A 193 12.82 -4.04 16.70
C GLY A 193 11.62 -3.57 15.87
N THR A 194 11.80 -3.37 14.55
CA THR A 194 10.73 -2.86 13.69
C THR A 194 9.67 -3.92 13.44
N VAL A 195 8.43 -3.61 13.80
CA VAL A 195 7.23 -4.41 13.53
C VAL A 195 6.31 -3.61 12.61
N ARG A 196 5.76 -4.25 11.59
CA ARG A 196 4.75 -3.66 10.69
C ARG A 196 3.39 -4.26 11.02
N LEU A 197 2.41 -3.38 11.24
CA LEU A 197 1.01 -3.74 11.41
C LEU A 197 0.19 -3.34 10.19
N SER A 198 -0.81 -4.16 9.86
CA SER A 198 -1.94 -3.80 9.00
C SER A 198 -3.20 -4.01 9.82
N ILE A 199 -3.81 -2.93 10.27
CA ILE A 199 -4.95 -2.99 11.21
C ILE A 199 -6.22 -3.32 10.45
N GLY A 200 -6.92 -4.33 10.91
CA GLY A 200 -8.16 -4.82 10.32
C GLY A 200 -9.41 -4.10 10.80
N THR A 201 -10.55 -4.75 10.57
CA THR A 201 -11.89 -4.22 10.88
C THR A 201 -12.51 -4.80 12.15
N GLU A 202 -11.78 -5.61 12.90
CA GLU A 202 -12.19 -6.22 14.16
C GLU A 202 -12.62 -5.15 15.18
N HIS A 203 -13.21 -5.56 16.28
CA HIS A 203 -13.54 -4.64 17.35
C HIS A 203 -12.26 -4.04 17.96
N ILE A 204 -12.23 -2.73 18.12
CA ILE A 204 -11.00 -2.04 18.49
C ILE A 204 -10.44 -2.45 19.85
N GLU A 205 -11.31 -2.72 20.82
CA GLU A 205 -10.87 -3.15 22.15
C GLU A 205 -10.18 -4.52 22.09
N ASP A 206 -10.68 -5.44 21.27
CA ASP A 206 -10.05 -6.75 21.09
C ASP A 206 -8.64 -6.60 20.46
N ILE A 207 -8.48 -5.71 19.47
CA ILE A 207 -7.17 -5.40 18.87
C ILE A 207 -6.21 -4.83 19.93
N ILE A 208 -6.67 -3.86 20.72
CA ILE A 208 -5.83 -3.22 21.74
C ILE A 208 -5.48 -4.20 22.86
N ASP A 209 -6.42 -5.03 23.29
CA ASP A 209 -6.18 -6.04 24.32
C ASP A 209 -5.18 -7.08 23.87
N ASP A 210 -5.26 -7.53 22.60
CA ASP A 210 -4.29 -8.45 22.02
C ASP A 210 -2.87 -7.84 21.95
N LEU A 211 -2.76 -6.60 21.52
CA LEU A 211 -1.49 -5.86 21.51
C LEU A 211 -0.93 -5.67 22.93
N ARG A 212 -1.78 -5.33 23.89
CA ARG A 212 -1.40 -5.12 25.29
C ARG A 212 -0.83 -6.40 25.90
N GLN A 213 -1.58 -7.51 25.82
CA GLN A 213 -1.14 -8.78 26.39
C GLN A 213 0.17 -9.31 25.74
N ALA A 214 0.39 -9.03 24.46
CA ALA A 214 1.62 -9.40 23.77
C ALA A 214 2.81 -8.51 24.20
N LEU A 215 2.60 -7.21 24.36
CA LEU A 215 3.62 -6.27 24.86
C LEU A 215 4.00 -6.54 26.34
N GLU A 216 3.10 -7.05 27.16
CA GLU A 216 3.40 -7.43 28.54
C GLU A 216 4.37 -8.59 28.67
N LYS A 217 4.47 -9.42 27.62
CA LYS A 217 5.33 -10.62 27.61
C LYS A 217 6.79 -10.36 27.20
N ILE A 218 7.10 -9.16 26.73
CA ILE A 218 8.45 -8.79 26.28
C ILE A 218 9.16 -7.86 27.27
#